data_6507333c5ec1d35f2dd37d9f84e99dd5
#
_entry.id   6507333c5ec1d35f2dd37d9f84e99dd5
#
_cell.length_a   1.000
_cell.length_b   1.000
_cell.length_c   1.000
_cell.angle_alpha   90.00
_cell.angle_beta   90.00
_cell.angle_gamma   90.00
#
_symmetry.space_group_name_H-M   'P 1'
#
loop_
_entity.id
_entity.type
_entity.pdbx_description
1 polymer ?
#
loop_
_entity_poly.entity_id
_entity_poly.type
_entity_poly.pdbx_seq_one_letter_code
_entity_poly.pdbx_strand_id
1 'polypeptide(L)'
;LFHSISAFCNAGFDLMGVREHYSSLTTFSSSVLINVVIMLLIIIGGIGFVTWDDIKKHKLHFGRYRMQSKVILGVTSILIIVPVLHFYFFEFGKSTWNFASEKDRVLASLFQAVSPRTAGFNTVDLNQLSGVGQLITIILMLIGAAPGSTAGGMKVTTVAVLLSTAVAVFRKRQDAHLFKRRLSNEVARSASATLLMYTFLFMFGGIVISIADNIPIMKSLFETASAVGTVGLSLGITPS
;
A
#
# COMPACT_ATOMS: atom_id res chain seq x y z
N LEU A 1 4.13 -9.96 20.45
CA LEU A 1 2.73 -9.60 20.66
C LEU A 1 2.44 -8.18 20.15
N PHE A 2 3.16 -7.13 20.59
CA PHE A 2 2.92 -5.74 20.17
C PHE A 2 2.95 -5.58 18.64
N HIS A 3 4.05 -5.98 17.98
CA HIS A 3 4.20 -5.89 16.52
C HIS A 3 3.15 -6.70 15.75
N SER A 4 2.70 -7.84 16.30
CA SER A 4 1.65 -8.64 15.65
C SER A 4 0.30 -7.92 15.66
N ILE A 5 -0.05 -7.25 16.77
CA ILE A 5 -1.27 -6.45 16.87
C ILE A 5 -1.14 -5.24 15.95
N SER A 6 -0.02 -4.51 15.99
CA SER A 6 0.25 -3.36 15.15
C SER A 6 0.17 -3.73 13.66
N ALA A 7 0.73 -4.86 13.25
CA ALA A 7 0.69 -5.35 11.88
C ALA A 7 -0.73 -5.71 11.43
N PHE A 8 -1.50 -6.43 12.27
CA PHE A 8 -2.89 -6.77 11.95
C PHE A 8 -3.79 -5.53 11.87
N CYS A 9 -3.55 -4.54 12.74
CA CYS A 9 -4.27 -3.27 12.74
C CYS A 9 -3.79 -2.31 11.64
N ASN A 10 -2.76 -2.67 10.85
CA ASN A 10 -2.11 -1.77 9.89
C ASN A 10 -1.74 -0.42 10.53
N ALA A 11 -1.22 -0.44 11.76
CA ALA A 11 -0.94 0.75 12.55
C ALA A 11 0.52 1.23 12.41
N GLY A 12 1.46 0.33 12.09
CA GLY A 12 2.85 0.67 11.83
C GLY A 12 3.69 1.04 13.04
N PHE A 13 3.12 1.00 14.23
CA PHE A 13 3.87 1.27 15.45
C PHE A 13 4.84 0.13 15.76
N ASP A 14 6.07 0.46 16.07
CA ASP A 14 7.10 -0.48 16.52
C ASP A 14 7.76 0.01 17.83
N LEU A 15 8.51 -0.89 18.46
CA LEU A 15 9.26 -0.61 19.69
C LEU A 15 10.78 -0.59 19.43
N MET A 16 11.19 -0.59 18.16
CA MET A 16 12.61 -0.72 17.80
C MET A 16 13.36 0.60 17.90
N GLY A 17 12.67 1.74 17.82
CA GLY A 17 13.24 3.08 17.94
C GLY A 17 14.03 3.34 19.23
N VAL A 18 13.85 2.52 20.29
CA VAL A 18 14.65 2.56 21.52
C VAL A 18 16.09 2.13 21.27
N ARG A 19 16.34 1.28 20.26
CA ARG A 19 17.67 0.79 19.92
C ARG A 19 18.37 1.69 18.93
N GLU A 20 17.66 2.06 17.88
CA GLU A 20 18.15 2.89 16.80
C GLU A 20 16.99 3.64 16.16
N HIS A 21 17.11 4.98 16.04
CA HIS A 21 16.07 5.79 15.43
C HIS A 21 15.78 5.33 14.00
N TYR A 22 14.50 5.23 13.63
CA TYR A 22 13.99 4.82 12.32
C TYR A 22 14.35 3.38 11.88
N SER A 23 14.85 2.52 12.80
CA SER A 23 15.28 1.15 12.45
C SER A 23 14.12 0.23 12.10
N SER A 24 12.93 0.45 12.67
CA SER A 24 11.78 -0.44 12.52
C SER A 24 12.20 -1.92 12.54
N LEU A 25 11.91 -2.71 11.49
CA LEU A 25 12.24 -4.14 11.41
C LEU A 25 13.53 -4.43 10.62
N THR A 26 14.39 -3.44 10.37
CA THR A 26 15.63 -3.62 9.58
C THR A 26 16.56 -4.68 10.18
N THR A 27 16.65 -4.78 11.52
CA THR A 27 17.44 -5.82 12.20
C THR A 27 16.93 -7.24 11.96
N PHE A 28 15.68 -7.38 11.49
CA PHE A 28 15.03 -8.67 11.19
C PHE A 28 14.84 -8.90 9.70
N SER A 29 15.50 -8.13 8.84
CA SER A 29 15.35 -8.20 7.37
C SER A 29 15.59 -9.61 6.81
N SER A 30 16.54 -10.37 7.34
CA SER A 30 16.87 -11.74 6.91
C SER A 30 16.01 -12.84 7.58
N SER A 31 15.15 -12.50 8.56
CA SER A 31 14.32 -13.46 9.26
C SER A 31 13.04 -13.79 8.47
N VAL A 32 13.01 -14.96 7.82
CA VAL A 32 11.84 -15.42 7.04
C VAL A 32 10.59 -15.46 7.90
N LEU A 33 10.66 -16.00 9.10
CA LEU A 33 9.51 -16.15 9.98
C LEU A 33 8.88 -14.80 10.32
N ILE A 34 9.69 -13.83 10.77
CA ILE A 34 9.19 -12.51 11.17
C ILE A 34 8.59 -11.78 9.96
N ASN A 35 9.31 -11.75 8.84
CA ASN A 35 8.82 -11.09 7.63
C ASN A 35 7.50 -11.69 7.13
N VAL A 36 7.42 -13.01 7.01
CA VAL A 36 6.21 -13.68 6.51
C VAL A 36 5.02 -13.48 7.46
N VAL A 37 5.23 -13.62 8.79
CA VAL A 37 4.15 -13.41 9.77
C VAL A 37 3.63 -11.97 9.72
N ILE A 38 4.52 -10.98 9.70
CA ILE A 38 4.11 -9.55 9.64
C ILE A 38 3.37 -9.27 8.32
N MET A 39 3.90 -9.68 7.18
CA MET A 39 3.24 -9.50 5.89
C MET A 39 1.85 -10.15 5.82
N LEU A 40 1.72 -11.37 6.33
CA LEU A 40 0.43 -12.07 6.38
C LEU A 40 -0.57 -11.32 7.28
N LEU A 41 -0.15 -10.84 8.44
CA LEU A 41 -1.01 -10.08 9.33
C LEU A 41 -1.50 -8.78 8.68
N ILE A 42 -0.60 -8.05 8.00
CA ILE A 42 -0.95 -6.84 7.22
C ILE A 42 -1.99 -7.15 6.14
N ILE A 43 -1.77 -8.20 5.36
CA ILE A 43 -2.70 -8.60 4.29
C ILE A 43 -4.05 -9.02 4.88
N ILE A 44 -4.03 -9.84 5.93
CA ILE A 44 -5.22 -10.32 6.63
C ILE A 44 -6.05 -9.17 7.18
N GLY A 45 -5.43 -8.22 7.87
CA GLY A 45 -6.09 -7.02 8.37
C GLY A 45 -6.64 -6.14 7.24
N GLY A 46 -5.89 -6.05 6.13
CA GLY A 46 -6.19 -5.17 4.99
C GLY A 46 -7.26 -5.66 4.03
N ILE A 47 -7.62 -6.94 3.97
CA ILE A 47 -8.63 -7.43 3.01
C ILE A 47 -10.08 -7.18 3.42
N GLY A 48 -10.33 -6.76 4.65
CA GLY A 48 -11.64 -6.36 5.17
C GLY A 48 -12.51 -7.51 5.65
N PHE A 49 -13.30 -7.25 6.69
CA PHE A 49 -14.09 -8.26 7.39
C PHE A 49 -15.19 -8.90 6.51
N VAL A 50 -15.77 -8.13 5.58
CA VAL A 50 -16.76 -8.65 4.62
C VAL A 50 -16.15 -9.68 3.68
N THR A 51 -14.90 -9.49 3.26
CA THR A 51 -14.18 -10.46 2.42
C THR A 51 -13.87 -11.74 3.21
N TRP A 52 -13.54 -11.62 4.51
CA TRP A 52 -13.36 -12.76 5.40
C TRP A 52 -14.65 -13.59 5.55
N ASP A 53 -15.81 -12.94 5.67
CA ASP A 53 -17.10 -13.62 5.71
C ASP A 53 -17.34 -14.45 4.43
N ASP A 54 -17.03 -13.88 3.26
CA ASP A 54 -17.14 -14.59 1.99
C ASP A 54 -16.16 -15.78 1.89
N ILE A 55 -14.91 -15.61 2.34
CA ILE A 55 -13.90 -16.67 2.37
C ILE A 55 -14.38 -17.81 3.29
N LYS A 56 -14.87 -17.48 4.49
CA LYS A 56 -15.38 -18.46 5.45
C LYS A 56 -16.58 -19.24 4.90
N LYS A 57 -17.53 -18.55 4.23
CA LYS A 57 -18.77 -19.15 3.71
C LYS A 57 -18.54 -19.98 2.44
N HIS A 58 -17.72 -19.49 1.55
CA HIS A 58 -17.60 -20.07 0.20
C HIS A 58 -16.26 -20.76 -0.05
N LYS A 59 -15.32 -20.71 0.91
CA LYS A 59 -13.99 -21.34 0.84
C LYS A 59 -13.30 -21.00 -0.49
N LEU A 60 -12.94 -22.01 -1.29
CA LEU A 60 -12.25 -21.85 -2.58
C LEU A 60 -13.18 -21.54 -3.77
N HIS A 61 -14.50 -21.44 -3.56
CA HIS A 61 -15.45 -21.21 -4.66
C HIS A 61 -15.55 -19.71 -5.00
N PHE A 62 -14.50 -19.16 -5.59
CA PHE A 62 -14.38 -17.74 -5.97
C PHE A 62 -15.60 -17.24 -6.79
N GLY A 63 -16.21 -18.10 -7.60
CA GLY A 63 -17.40 -17.75 -8.38
C GLY A 63 -18.59 -17.28 -7.53
N ARG A 64 -18.73 -17.78 -6.29
CA ARG A 64 -19.82 -17.47 -5.36
C ARG A 64 -19.59 -16.24 -4.50
N TYR A 65 -18.37 -15.67 -4.52
CA TYR A 65 -18.03 -14.46 -3.73
C TYR A 65 -18.84 -13.25 -4.21
N ARG A 66 -19.12 -12.34 -3.29
CA ARG A 66 -19.69 -11.03 -3.63
C ARG A 66 -18.78 -10.30 -4.60
N MET A 67 -19.35 -9.45 -5.46
CA MET A 67 -18.58 -8.64 -6.41
C MET A 67 -17.47 -7.85 -5.70
N GLN A 68 -17.79 -7.23 -4.55
CA GLN A 68 -16.83 -6.46 -3.78
C GLN A 68 -15.62 -7.29 -3.34
N SER A 69 -15.83 -8.50 -2.83
CA SER A 69 -14.73 -9.38 -2.40
C SER A 69 -13.86 -9.84 -3.58
N LYS A 70 -14.46 -10.08 -4.76
CA LYS A 70 -13.71 -10.38 -6.00
C LYS A 70 -12.82 -9.20 -6.41
N VAL A 71 -13.35 -7.99 -6.36
CA VAL A 71 -12.59 -6.76 -6.65
C VAL A 71 -11.44 -6.58 -5.66
N ILE A 72 -11.73 -6.71 -4.36
CA ILE A 72 -10.73 -6.55 -3.32
C ILE A 72 -9.58 -7.54 -3.50
N LEU A 73 -9.87 -8.83 -3.65
CA LEU A 73 -8.84 -9.85 -3.82
C LEU A 73 -8.06 -9.65 -5.12
N GLY A 74 -8.72 -9.37 -6.23
CA GLY A 74 -8.07 -9.16 -7.52
C GLY A 74 -7.16 -7.93 -7.53
N VAL A 75 -7.66 -6.77 -7.07
CA VAL A 75 -6.85 -5.54 -7.03
C VAL A 75 -5.72 -5.66 -6.01
N THR A 76 -5.97 -6.24 -4.83
CA THR A 76 -4.93 -6.49 -3.83
C THR A 76 -3.81 -7.37 -4.39
N SER A 77 -4.14 -8.44 -5.11
CA SER A 77 -3.14 -9.31 -5.74
C SER A 77 -2.29 -8.55 -6.75
N ILE A 78 -2.90 -7.73 -7.59
CA ILE A 78 -2.17 -6.90 -8.58
C ILE A 78 -1.26 -5.91 -7.88
N LEU A 79 -1.76 -5.22 -6.84
CA LEU A 79 -1.00 -4.23 -6.06
C LEU A 79 0.11 -4.84 -5.20
N ILE A 80 0.16 -6.15 -5.04
CA ILE A 80 1.28 -6.86 -4.44
C ILE A 80 2.23 -7.38 -5.53
N ILE A 81 1.71 -8.12 -6.50
CA ILE A 81 2.55 -8.82 -7.49
C ILE A 81 3.35 -7.84 -8.35
N VAL A 82 2.70 -6.79 -8.88
CA VAL A 82 3.37 -5.84 -9.78
C VAL A 82 4.52 -5.10 -9.08
N PRO A 83 4.34 -4.52 -7.87
CA PRO A 83 5.44 -3.90 -7.15
C PRO A 83 6.53 -4.90 -6.72
N VAL A 84 6.17 -6.13 -6.32
CA VAL A 84 7.18 -7.17 -6.00
C VAL A 84 8.10 -7.40 -7.19
N LEU A 85 7.54 -7.58 -8.39
CA LEU A 85 8.33 -7.75 -9.61
C LEU A 85 9.22 -6.54 -9.88
N HIS A 86 8.66 -5.31 -9.72
CA HIS A 86 9.45 -4.10 -9.89
C HIS A 86 10.61 -4.03 -8.89
N PHE A 87 10.33 -4.17 -7.57
CA PHE A 87 11.37 -4.10 -6.55
C PHE A 87 12.42 -5.19 -6.74
N TYR A 88 12.03 -6.41 -7.07
CA TYR A 88 12.95 -7.52 -7.27
C TYR A 88 13.87 -7.32 -8.47
N PHE A 89 13.32 -6.98 -9.65
CA PHE A 89 14.11 -6.91 -10.88
C PHE A 89 14.81 -5.57 -11.09
N PHE A 90 14.15 -4.46 -10.78
CA PHE A 90 14.62 -3.13 -11.17
C PHE A 90 15.20 -2.32 -10.01
N GLU A 91 14.74 -2.54 -8.77
CA GLU A 91 15.24 -1.78 -7.61
C GLU A 91 16.34 -2.54 -6.90
N PHE A 92 16.03 -3.67 -6.32
CA PHE A 92 16.94 -4.48 -5.51
C PHE A 92 17.88 -5.37 -6.34
N GLY A 93 17.77 -5.32 -7.65
CA GLY A 93 18.73 -5.89 -8.59
C GLY A 93 19.96 -5.02 -8.82
N LYS A 94 19.98 -3.76 -8.37
CA LYS A 94 21.09 -2.84 -8.55
C LYS A 94 22.24 -3.16 -7.60
N SER A 95 23.46 -2.89 -8.02
CA SER A 95 24.69 -3.08 -7.23
C SER A 95 24.76 -2.20 -5.97
N THR A 96 23.92 -1.19 -5.87
CA THR A 96 23.81 -0.33 -4.69
C THR A 96 23.23 -1.06 -3.47
N TRP A 97 22.50 -2.16 -3.70
CA TRP A 97 21.89 -2.96 -2.65
C TRP A 97 22.74 -4.19 -2.33
N ASN A 98 23.38 -4.22 -1.17
CA ASN A 98 24.22 -5.31 -0.71
C ASN A 98 23.42 -6.33 0.10
N PHE A 99 22.57 -7.12 -0.55
CA PHE A 99 21.88 -8.24 0.12
C PHE A 99 22.85 -9.41 0.33
N ALA A 100 22.80 -10.01 1.51
CA ALA A 100 23.65 -11.17 1.85
C ALA A 100 23.26 -12.42 1.05
N SER A 101 22.00 -12.53 0.62
CA SER A 101 21.51 -13.68 -0.17
C SER A 101 20.34 -13.28 -1.07
N GLU A 102 20.09 -14.09 -2.12
CA GLU A 102 18.87 -13.96 -2.96
C GLU A 102 17.59 -14.09 -2.14
N LYS A 103 17.60 -14.86 -1.06
CA LYS A 103 16.50 -14.96 -0.12
C LYS A 103 16.16 -13.58 0.50
N ASP A 104 17.16 -12.83 0.92
CA ASP A 104 16.97 -11.53 1.57
C ASP A 104 16.41 -10.51 0.56
N ARG A 105 16.88 -10.57 -0.69
CA ARG A 105 16.36 -9.76 -1.80
C ARG A 105 14.88 -10.04 -2.08
N VAL A 106 14.48 -11.31 -2.09
CA VAL A 106 13.07 -11.71 -2.27
C VAL A 106 12.23 -11.22 -1.10
N LEU A 107 12.70 -11.40 0.14
CA LEU A 107 11.99 -10.95 1.34
C LEU A 107 11.81 -9.43 1.35
N ALA A 108 12.86 -8.68 1.04
CA ALA A 108 12.80 -7.22 0.93
C ALA A 108 11.81 -6.76 -0.13
N SER A 109 11.79 -7.41 -1.30
CA SER A 109 10.86 -7.08 -2.39
C SER A 109 9.40 -7.33 -2.01
N LEU A 110 9.12 -8.45 -1.36
CA LEU A 110 7.79 -8.78 -0.86
C LEU A 110 7.36 -7.79 0.23
N PHE A 111 8.25 -7.50 1.17
CA PHE A 111 7.96 -6.61 2.29
C PHE A 111 7.72 -5.18 1.81
N GLN A 112 8.53 -4.68 0.88
CA GLN A 112 8.39 -3.33 0.30
C GLN A 112 7.13 -3.19 -0.56
N ALA A 113 6.56 -4.26 -1.09
CA ALA A 113 5.28 -4.21 -1.80
C ALA A 113 4.06 -4.26 -0.86
N VAL A 114 4.19 -4.88 0.32
CA VAL A 114 3.09 -5.07 1.26
C VAL A 114 2.99 -3.92 2.26
N SER A 115 4.11 -3.52 2.87
CA SER A 115 4.13 -2.56 3.98
C SER A 115 3.61 -1.16 3.63
N PRO A 116 3.91 -0.55 2.46
CA PRO A 116 3.42 0.77 2.11
C PRO A 116 1.89 0.86 2.02
N ARG A 117 1.20 -0.26 1.95
CA ARG A 117 -0.26 -0.31 1.95
C ARG A 117 -0.85 -0.14 3.35
N THR A 118 -0.49 0.98 3.97
CA THR A 118 -0.95 1.49 5.26
C THR A 118 -0.46 0.72 6.50
N ALA A 119 0.63 -0.05 6.39
CA ALA A 119 1.19 -0.78 7.52
C ALA A 119 2.39 -0.08 8.18
N GLY A 120 3.26 0.58 7.42
CA GLY A 120 4.27 1.50 7.97
C GLY A 120 5.56 0.88 8.50
N PHE A 121 5.74 -0.44 8.42
CA PHE A 121 7.02 -1.07 8.79
C PHE A 121 8.02 -1.02 7.63
N ASN A 122 9.31 -0.95 7.93
CA ASN A 122 10.38 -1.07 6.95
C ASN A 122 11.42 -2.11 7.37
N THR A 123 11.96 -2.82 6.38
CA THR A 123 13.06 -3.80 6.55
C THR A 123 14.31 -3.38 5.79
N VAL A 124 14.22 -2.29 5.02
CA VAL A 124 15.32 -1.70 4.25
C VAL A 124 15.36 -0.19 4.51
N ASP A 125 16.51 0.43 4.29
CA ASP A 125 16.62 1.89 4.34
C ASP A 125 15.93 2.54 3.14
N LEU A 126 14.83 3.23 3.38
CA LEU A 126 14.02 3.86 2.34
C LEU A 126 14.73 5.02 1.63
N ASN A 127 15.75 5.62 2.24
CA ASN A 127 16.55 6.68 1.60
C ASN A 127 17.42 6.15 0.45
N GLN A 128 17.73 4.87 0.44
CA GLN A 128 18.49 4.22 -0.65
C GLN A 128 17.63 3.88 -1.87
N LEU A 129 16.30 4.00 -1.76
CA LEU A 129 15.39 3.77 -2.89
C LEU A 129 15.66 4.80 -4.00
N SER A 130 15.69 4.33 -5.22
CA SER A 130 15.73 5.23 -6.39
C SER A 130 14.47 6.10 -6.45
N GLY A 131 14.52 7.20 -7.21
CA GLY A 131 13.35 8.06 -7.40
C GLY A 131 12.13 7.31 -7.94
N VAL A 132 12.34 6.27 -8.77
CA VAL A 132 11.26 5.40 -9.26
C VAL A 132 10.73 4.51 -8.13
N GLY A 133 11.61 3.93 -7.30
CA GLY A 133 11.23 3.14 -6.13
C GLY A 133 10.43 3.97 -5.13
N GLN A 134 10.85 5.20 -4.86
CA GLN A 134 10.12 6.15 -4.01
C GLN A 134 8.75 6.48 -4.60
N LEU A 135 8.66 6.75 -5.90
CA LEU A 135 7.39 7.06 -6.57
C LEU A 135 6.40 5.89 -6.50
N ILE A 136 6.86 4.66 -6.73
CA ILE A 136 6.00 3.47 -6.61
C ILE A 136 5.54 3.29 -5.17
N THR A 137 6.42 3.52 -4.19
CA THR A 137 6.06 3.50 -2.77
C THR A 137 4.99 4.55 -2.46
N ILE A 138 5.12 5.79 -2.97
CA ILE A 138 4.10 6.85 -2.85
C ILE A 138 2.75 6.38 -3.42
N ILE A 139 2.74 5.80 -4.61
CA ILE A 139 1.49 5.27 -5.22
C ILE A 139 0.85 4.20 -4.33
N LEU A 140 1.65 3.28 -3.79
CA LEU A 140 1.16 2.24 -2.89
C LEU A 140 0.62 2.81 -1.58
N MET A 141 1.24 3.87 -1.03
CA MET A 141 0.78 4.57 0.18
C MET A 141 -0.57 5.27 -0.02
N LEU A 142 -0.77 5.90 -1.18
CA LEU A 142 -2.04 6.55 -1.51
C LEU A 142 -3.16 5.55 -1.75
N ILE A 143 -2.84 4.34 -2.29
CA ILE A 143 -3.81 3.26 -2.51
C ILE A 143 -3.77 2.33 -1.30
N GLY A 144 -4.64 2.59 -0.33
CA GLY A 144 -4.76 1.79 0.89
C GLY A 144 -5.31 0.38 0.66
N ALA A 145 -6.14 -0.10 1.58
CA ALA A 145 -6.68 -1.44 1.52
C ALA A 145 -8.20 -1.49 1.32
N ALA A 146 -8.85 -2.57 1.72
CA ALA A 146 -10.26 -2.78 1.47
C ALA A 146 -11.17 -1.89 2.34
N PRO A 147 -12.39 -1.57 1.89
CA PRO A 147 -13.43 -1.03 2.78
C PRO A 147 -13.76 -2.02 3.90
N GLY A 148 -13.95 -1.48 5.12
CA GLY A 148 -14.21 -2.31 6.30
C GLY A 148 -13.01 -3.17 6.71
N SER A 149 -11.79 -2.71 6.40
CA SER A 149 -10.52 -3.23 6.90
C SER A 149 -9.97 -2.35 8.02
N THR A 150 -8.88 -2.79 8.64
CA THR A 150 -8.14 -2.00 9.63
C THR A 150 -7.31 -0.88 9.00
N ALA A 151 -7.09 -0.92 7.70
CA ALA A 151 -6.21 -0.02 6.96
C ALA A 151 -6.88 1.31 6.58
N GLY A 152 -6.09 2.38 6.49
CA GLY A 152 -6.51 3.69 6.01
C GLY A 152 -6.41 3.87 4.48
N GLY A 153 -6.08 5.07 4.04
CA GLY A 153 -5.86 5.41 2.63
C GLY A 153 -7.11 5.31 1.73
N MET A 154 -6.93 5.66 0.45
CA MET A 154 -7.98 5.49 -0.56
C MET A 154 -8.23 4.01 -0.82
N LYS A 155 -9.49 3.58 -0.75
CA LYS A 155 -9.83 2.15 -0.80
C LYS A 155 -9.60 1.52 -2.17
N VAL A 156 -9.13 0.27 -2.20
CA VAL A 156 -8.90 -0.48 -3.45
C VAL A 156 -10.14 -0.57 -4.34
N THR A 157 -11.34 -0.56 -3.75
CA THR A 157 -12.60 -0.53 -4.50
C THR A 157 -12.80 0.79 -5.23
N THR A 158 -12.37 1.93 -4.65
CA THR A 158 -12.40 3.24 -5.30
C THR A 158 -11.54 3.24 -6.56
N VAL A 159 -10.32 2.71 -6.47
CA VAL A 159 -9.42 2.57 -7.62
C VAL A 159 -10.04 1.67 -8.69
N ALA A 160 -10.62 0.55 -8.30
CA ALA A 160 -11.29 -0.38 -9.25
C ALA A 160 -12.46 0.29 -9.98
N VAL A 161 -13.27 1.08 -9.27
CA VAL A 161 -14.39 1.85 -9.85
C VAL A 161 -13.86 2.86 -10.86
N LEU A 162 -12.83 3.64 -10.49
CA LEU A 162 -12.22 4.65 -11.37
C LEU A 162 -11.65 4.03 -12.64
N LEU A 163 -10.88 2.94 -12.52
CA LEU A 163 -10.34 2.24 -13.68
C LEU A 163 -11.44 1.66 -14.57
N SER A 164 -12.48 1.08 -13.98
CA SER A 164 -13.63 0.55 -14.73
C SER A 164 -14.37 1.67 -15.47
N THR A 165 -14.55 2.81 -14.82
CA THR A 165 -15.18 4.00 -15.43
C THR A 165 -14.34 4.55 -16.58
N ALA A 166 -13.02 4.67 -16.38
CA ALA A 166 -12.09 5.09 -17.43
C ALA A 166 -12.16 4.15 -18.65
N VAL A 167 -12.11 2.82 -18.43
CA VAL A 167 -12.24 1.83 -19.51
C VAL A 167 -13.59 1.93 -20.22
N ALA A 168 -14.69 2.19 -19.50
CA ALA A 168 -16.01 2.37 -20.10
C ALA A 168 -16.05 3.60 -21.03
N VAL A 169 -15.46 4.74 -20.57
CA VAL A 169 -15.34 5.96 -21.39
C VAL A 169 -14.52 5.71 -22.66
N PHE A 170 -13.33 5.10 -22.54
CA PHE A 170 -12.50 4.78 -23.71
C PHE A 170 -13.20 3.83 -24.70
N ARG A 171 -14.04 2.91 -24.18
CA ARG A 171 -14.83 1.99 -25.02
C ARG A 171 -16.17 2.60 -25.48
N LYS A 172 -16.43 3.88 -25.23
CA LYS A 172 -17.68 4.57 -25.55
C LYS A 172 -18.93 3.85 -25.03
N ARG A 173 -18.83 3.23 -23.85
CA ARG A 173 -19.96 2.57 -23.16
C ARG A 173 -20.64 3.58 -22.25
N GLN A 174 -21.96 3.53 -22.18
CA GLN A 174 -22.74 4.42 -21.30
C GLN A 174 -22.53 4.08 -19.81
N ASP A 175 -22.30 2.80 -19.50
CA ASP A 175 -22.18 2.32 -18.13
C ASP A 175 -20.87 1.58 -17.90
N ALA A 176 -20.28 1.82 -16.72
CA ALA A 176 -19.15 1.04 -16.23
C ALA A 176 -19.66 -0.29 -15.62
N HIS A 177 -18.94 -1.36 -15.87
CA HIS A 177 -19.28 -2.68 -15.37
C HIS A 177 -18.08 -3.32 -14.66
N LEU A 178 -18.32 -3.91 -13.47
CA LEU A 178 -17.39 -4.78 -12.77
C LEU A 178 -18.00 -6.15 -12.54
N PHE A 179 -17.32 -7.22 -12.94
CA PHE A 179 -17.81 -8.60 -12.83
C PHE A 179 -19.26 -8.77 -13.31
N LYS A 180 -19.59 -8.24 -14.49
CA LYS A 180 -20.92 -8.29 -15.14
C LYS A 180 -22.02 -7.50 -14.39
N ARG A 181 -21.69 -6.69 -13.37
CA ARG A 181 -22.65 -5.82 -12.69
C ARG A 181 -22.41 -4.37 -13.10
N ARG A 182 -23.50 -3.66 -13.36
CA ARG A 182 -23.49 -2.23 -13.64
C ARG A 182 -23.13 -1.44 -12.38
N LEU A 183 -22.27 -0.47 -12.52
CA LEU A 183 -21.96 0.52 -11.47
C LEU A 183 -22.90 1.71 -11.63
N SER A 184 -23.45 2.20 -10.51
CA SER A 184 -24.25 3.43 -10.54
C SER A 184 -23.36 4.66 -10.75
N ASN A 185 -23.93 5.68 -11.36
CA ASN A 185 -23.24 6.96 -11.57
C ASN A 185 -22.85 7.65 -10.25
N GLU A 186 -23.61 7.42 -9.19
CA GLU A 186 -23.30 7.93 -7.85
C GLU A 186 -21.99 7.35 -7.32
N VAL A 187 -21.79 6.04 -7.48
CA VAL A 187 -20.54 5.37 -7.05
C VAL A 187 -19.36 5.92 -7.83
N ALA A 188 -19.51 6.13 -9.14
CA ALA A 188 -18.46 6.71 -9.97
C ALA A 188 -18.14 8.16 -9.55
N ARG A 189 -19.15 8.99 -9.29
CA ARG A 189 -18.97 10.38 -8.81
C ARG A 189 -18.29 10.41 -7.45
N SER A 190 -18.72 9.59 -6.50
CA SER A 190 -18.11 9.50 -5.17
C SER A 190 -16.65 9.05 -5.25
N ALA A 191 -16.33 8.09 -6.12
CA ALA A 191 -14.97 7.63 -6.35
C ALA A 191 -14.09 8.76 -6.93
N SER A 192 -14.62 9.53 -7.90
CA SER A 192 -13.91 10.66 -8.50
C SER A 192 -13.69 11.80 -7.49
N ALA A 193 -14.69 12.13 -6.67
CA ALA A 193 -14.55 13.11 -5.61
C ALA A 193 -13.49 12.71 -4.60
N THR A 194 -13.48 11.43 -4.19
CA THR A 194 -12.46 10.90 -3.29
C THR A 194 -11.06 11.03 -3.90
N LEU A 195 -10.87 10.64 -5.16
CA LEU A 195 -9.58 10.78 -5.84
C LEU A 195 -9.11 12.24 -5.87
N LEU A 196 -10.00 13.18 -6.24
CA LEU A 196 -9.67 14.60 -6.29
C LEU A 196 -9.24 15.14 -4.93
N MET A 197 -9.97 14.81 -3.86
CA MET A 197 -9.61 15.23 -2.50
C MET A 197 -8.27 14.65 -2.06
N TYR A 198 -8.03 13.36 -2.29
CA TYR A 198 -6.74 12.73 -1.94
C TYR A 198 -5.59 13.36 -2.72
N THR A 199 -5.76 13.57 -4.04
CA THR A 199 -4.75 14.21 -4.88
C THR A 199 -4.47 15.64 -4.45
N PHE A 200 -5.53 16.40 -4.14
CA PHE A 200 -5.38 17.78 -3.66
C PHE A 200 -4.61 17.84 -2.34
N LEU A 201 -5.00 17.04 -1.34
CA LEU A 201 -4.34 17.01 -0.04
C LEU A 201 -2.87 16.55 -0.16
N PHE A 202 -2.63 15.53 -0.99
CA PHE A 202 -1.29 15.03 -1.25
C PHE A 202 -0.39 16.08 -1.90
N MET A 203 -0.85 16.74 -2.97
CA MET A 203 -0.05 17.75 -3.68
C MET A 203 0.11 19.03 -2.85
N PHE A 204 -0.97 19.51 -2.26
CA PHE A 204 -0.94 20.73 -1.43
C PHE A 204 -0.03 20.55 -0.21
N GLY A 205 -0.19 19.45 0.52
CA GLY A 205 0.65 19.16 1.68
C GLY A 205 2.12 19.01 1.31
N GLY A 206 2.44 18.32 0.21
CA GLY A 206 3.82 18.19 -0.26
C GLY A 206 4.46 19.53 -0.63
N ILE A 207 3.72 20.42 -1.28
CA ILE A 207 4.20 21.77 -1.62
C ILE A 207 4.43 22.59 -0.34
N VAL A 208 3.48 22.57 0.59
CA VAL A 208 3.59 23.34 1.85
C VAL A 208 4.81 22.90 2.66
N ILE A 209 5.00 21.58 2.85
CA ILE A 209 6.17 21.04 3.58
C ILE A 209 7.46 21.40 2.85
N SER A 210 7.50 21.26 1.52
CA SER A 210 8.71 21.60 0.74
C SER A 210 9.12 23.05 0.89
N ILE A 211 8.16 23.98 0.93
CA ILE A 211 8.42 25.41 1.10
C ILE A 211 8.79 25.75 2.56
N ALA A 212 8.03 25.21 3.52
CA ALA A 212 8.20 25.54 4.94
C ALA A 212 9.56 25.08 5.48
N ASP A 213 9.97 23.86 5.14
CA ASP A 213 11.17 23.23 5.67
C ASP A 213 12.37 23.26 4.68
N ASN A 214 12.18 23.87 3.50
CA ASN A 214 13.19 23.95 2.42
C ASN A 214 13.77 22.58 2.04
N ILE A 215 12.89 21.58 1.89
CA ILE A 215 13.21 20.18 1.62
C ILE A 215 12.91 19.83 0.14
N PRO A 216 13.68 18.90 -0.48
CA PRO A 216 13.38 18.44 -1.83
C PRO A 216 11.96 17.92 -1.97
N ILE A 217 11.26 18.36 -3.01
CA ILE A 217 9.84 18.06 -3.23
C ILE A 217 9.50 16.56 -3.19
N MET A 218 10.39 15.69 -3.69
CA MET A 218 10.15 14.23 -3.66
C MET A 218 10.05 13.71 -2.24
N LYS A 219 10.90 14.18 -1.34
CA LYS A 219 10.86 13.79 0.07
C LYS A 219 9.59 14.32 0.75
N SER A 220 9.23 15.57 0.50
CA SER A 220 7.98 16.17 1.03
C SER A 220 6.74 15.43 0.54
N LEU A 221 6.70 15.05 -0.74
CA LEU A 221 5.62 14.22 -1.28
C LEU A 221 5.58 12.84 -0.64
N PHE A 222 6.72 12.23 -0.35
CA PHE A 222 6.76 10.93 0.34
C PHE A 222 6.12 11.01 1.72
N GLU A 223 6.51 12.01 2.54
CA GLU A 223 5.93 12.24 3.87
C GLU A 223 4.43 12.53 3.80
N THR A 224 4.03 13.38 2.86
CA THR A 224 2.61 13.72 2.69
C THR A 224 1.79 12.52 2.24
N ALA A 225 2.33 11.68 1.33
CA ALA A 225 1.67 10.43 0.94
C ALA A 225 1.51 9.49 2.13
N SER A 226 2.54 9.40 2.98
CA SER A 226 2.51 8.61 4.21
C SER A 226 1.47 9.13 5.20
N ALA A 227 1.38 10.44 5.39
CA ALA A 227 0.41 11.07 6.29
C ALA A 227 -1.03 10.92 5.76
N VAL A 228 -1.29 11.29 4.51
CA VAL A 228 -2.63 11.20 3.88
C VAL A 228 -3.08 9.75 3.73
N GLY A 229 -2.15 8.85 3.43
CA GLY A 229 -2.40 7.40 3.36
C GLY A 229 -2.50 6.71 4.72
N THR A 230 -2.16 7.41 5.83
CA THR A 230 -2.09 6.84 7.19
C THR A 230 -1.11 5.65 7.27
N VAL A 231 0.08 5.79 6.69
CA VAL A 231 1.05 4.69 6.54
C VAL A 231 2.09 4.66 7.66
N GLY A 232 2.73 5.79 7.91
CA GLY A 232 3.78 5.91 8.93
C GLY A 232 5.21 5.68 8.43
N LEU A 233 5.43 5.46 7.12
CA LEU A 233 6.78 5.43 6.54
C LEU A 233 7.34 6.84 6.42
N SER A 234 8.63 7.02 6.69
CA SER A 234 9.32 8.31 6.60
C SER A 234 10.69 8.15 5.93
N LEU A 235 11.12 9.21 5.25
CA LEU A 235 12.51 9.38 4.77
C LEU A 235 13.37 10.16 5.79
N GLY A 236 12.95 10.19 7.06
CA GLY A 236 13.70 10.82 8.14
C GLY A 236 13.56 12.34 8.22
N ILE A 237 12.51 12.91 7.66
CA ILE A 237 12.22 14.35 7.73
C ILE A 237 11.39 14.68 8.97
N THR A 238 10.53 13.77 9.38
CA THR A 238 9.70 13.98 10.57
C THR A 238 10.60 14.09 11.79
N PRO A 239 10.65 15.23 12.51
CA PRO A 239 11.47 15.38 13.68
C PRO A 239 11.07 14.38 14.76
N SER A 240 12.05 13.79 15.38
CA SER A 240 11.90 12.92 16.56
C SER A 240 11.56 13.75 17.80
#